data_5fd7f183037f23f8a22d4f2f91203894
#
_entry.id   5fd7f183037f23f8a22d4f2f91203894
#
_cell.length_a   1.000
_cell.length_b   1.000
_cell.length_c   1.000
_cell.angle_alpha   90.00
_cell.angle_beta   90.00
_cell.angle_gamma   90.00
#
_symmetry.space_group_name_H-M   'P 1'
#
loop_
_entity.id
_entity.type
_entity.pdbx_description
1 polymer ?
#
loop_
_entity_poly.entity_id
_entity_poly.type
_entity_poly.pdbx_seq_one_letter_code
_entity_poly.pdbx_strand_id
1 'polypeptide(L)'
;FTPWYWTDIASNWGGMDSTITLTFWVGGGVFVAVCLFMVYCIFRYSHKEDRRAEYKPEDKKLEKILTWATTLGVCALLAPGLIIWNQYVNVPKNAIEVDVMAWQWGWQYRLPGADGKLGTTQVRNIADNNPFGINPDDPFGKDDIMIESDVINLENNRPVKILLRSVDVLHNWYVPQFRSKMDAVPGTVTFYWFEPNKVGEYEVLCAEYCGVGHYAMRGGVEVQDKADYEVWLSEQETFQQLSARYEKLNVDGNKLAKK
;
A
#
# COMPACT_ATOMS: atom_id res chain seq x y z
N PHE A 1 -8.58 22.80 12.75
CA PHE A 1 -8.13 21.55 12.11
C PHE A 1 -8.38 20.43 13.09
N THR A 2 -9.16 19.45 12.70
CA THR A 2 -9.36 18.25 13.50
C THR A 2 -8.30 17.22 13.11
N PRO A 3 -7.78 16.39 14.05
CA PRO A 3 -6.84 15.30 13.73
C PRO A 3 -7.45 14.21 12.81
N TRP A 4 -8.70 14.35 12.44
CA TRP A 4 -9.49 13.47 11.58
C TRP A 4 -9.60 13.97 10.14
N TYR A 5 -8.88 15.06 9.79
CA TYR A 5 -8.86 15.55 8.43
C TYR A 5 -8.04 14.61 7.56
N TRP A 6 -8.64 14.16 6.47
CA TRP A 6 -7.97 13.29 5.52
C TRP A 6 -6.98 14.08 4.68
N THR A 7 -5.83 13.47 4.40
CA THR A 7 -4.87 14.02 3.46
C THR A 7 -5.50 14.12 2.06
N ASP A 8 -5.13 15.14 1.29
CA ASP A 8 -5.57 15.24 -0.10
C ASP A 8 -5.12 14.00 -0.89
N ILE A 9 -6.03 13.47 -1.67
CA ILE A 9 -5.72 12.32 -2.52
C ILE A 9 -4.85 12.75 -3.70
N ALA A 10 -3.87 11.92 -4.04
CA ALA A 10 -2.93 12.11 -5.14
C ALA A 10 -2.82 10.87 -6.05
N SER A 11 -3.85 10.03 -6.08
CA SER A 11 -3.92 8.84 -6.93
C SER A 11 -5.32 8.60 -7.49
N ASN A 12 -5.43 7.56 -8.33
CA ASN A 12 -6.69 7.09 -8.92
C ASN A 12 -7.67 6.46 -7.91
N TRP A 13 -7.28 6.27 -6.64
CA TRP A 13 -8.08 5.54 -5.64
C TRP A 13 -9.10 6.39 -4.88
N GLY A 14 -9.58 7.51 -5.44
CA GLY A 14 -10.65 8.34 -4.84
C GLY A 14 -11.96 7.60 -4.55
N GLY A 15 -12.23 6.51 -5.25
CA GLY A 15 -13.35 5.63 -4.96
C GLY A 15 -13.31 5.00 -3.56
N MET A 16 -12.11 4.78 -2.99
CA MET A 16 -11.97 4.29 -1.61
C MET A 16 -12.52 5.30 -0.61
N ASP A 17 -12.15 6.58 -0.75
CA ASP A 17 -12.66 7.65 0.12
C ASP A 17 -14.18 7.78 0.04
N SER A 18 -14.72 7.68 -1.18
CA SER A 18 -16.19 7.73 -1.40
C SER A 18 -16.90 6.56 -0.72
N THR A 19 -16.35 5.34 -0.82
CA THR A 19 -16.91 4.14 -0.20
C THR A 19 -16.86 4.21 1.32
N ILE A 20 -15.74 4.67 1.87
CA ILE A 20 -15.59 4.86 3.32
C ILE A 20 -16.57 5.92 3.81
N THR A 21 -16.67 7.06 3.11
CA THR A 21 -17.60 8.14 3.45
C THR A 21 -19.06 7.65 3.45
N LEU A 22 -19.46 6.90 2.42
CA LEU A 22 -20.80 6.29 2.36
C LEU A 22 -21.03 5.36 3.56
N THR A 23 -20.06 4.52 3.88
CA THR A 23 -20.16 3.58 5.00
C THR A 23 -20.30 4.32 6.34
N PHE A 24 -19.55 5.40 6.55
CA PHE A 24 -19.67 6.23 7.76
C PHE A 24 -21.04 6.91 7.87
N TRP A 25 -21.58 7.44 6.79
CA TRP A 25 -22.90 8.08 6.82
C TRP A 25 -24.02 7.07 7.10
N VAL A 26 -24.02 5.94 6.42
CA VAL A 26 -25.04 4.91 6.62
C VAL A 26 -24.89 4.26 8.00
N GLY A 27 -23.68 3.83 8.35
CA GLY A 27 -23.42 3.21 9.65
C GLY A 27 -23.66 4.16 10.82
N GLY A 28 -23.25 5.44 10.68
CA GLY A 28 -23.52 6.50 11.65
C GLY A 28 -25.01 6.76 11.82
N GLY A 29 -25.78 6.80 10.73
CA GLY A 29 -27.22 6.93 10.77
C GLY A 29 -27.92 5.78 11.50
N VAL A 30 -27.52 4.54 11.20
CA VAL A 30 -28.02 3.34 11.90
C VAL A 30 -27.63 3.38 13.39
N PHE A 31 -26.38 3.73 13.70
CA PHE A 31 -25.93 3.86 15.09
C PHE A 31 -26.78 4.84 15.89
N VAL A 32 -27.01 6.05 15.36
CA VAL A 32 -27.85 7.07 16.00
C VAL A 32 -29.29 6.57 16.17
N ALA A 33 -29.85 5.92 15.13
CA ALA A 33 -31.20 5.37 15.20
C ALA A 33 -31.34 4.30 16.29
N VAL A 34 -30.36 3.40 16.41
CA VAL A 34 -30.34 2.36 17.47
C VAL A 34 -30.20 3.01 18.85
N CYS A 35 -29.31 3.99 19.02
CA CYS A 35 -29.16 4.70 20.30
C CYS A 35 -30.44 5.40 20.72
N LEU A 36 -31.10 6.12 19.80
CA LEU A 36 -32.38 6.79 20.07
C LEU A 36 -33.49 5.77 20.41
N PHE A 37 -33.53 4.66 19.70
CA PHE A 37 -34.45 3.57 20.02
C PHE A 37 -34.21 2.97 21.40
N MET A 38 -32.96 2.75 21.79
CA MET A 38 -32.61 2.28 23.14
C MET A 38 -33.05 3.29 24.22
N VAL A 39 -32.77 4.57 24.00
CA VAL A 39 -33.24 5.65 24.90
C VAL A 39 -34.76 5.65 25.03
N TYR A 40 -35.47 5.56 23.88
CA TYR A 40 -36.94 5.42 23.88
C TYR A 40 -37.39 4.22 24.70
N CYS A 41 -36.80 3.05 24.53
CA CYS A 41 -37.14 1.84 25.27
C CYS A 41 -36.94 1.99 26.78
N ILE A 42 -35.82 2.63 27.21
CA ILE A 42 -35.52 2.88 28.63
C ILE A 42 -36.64 3.72 29.28
N PHE A 43 -37.07 4.79 28.64
CA PHE A 43 -38.12 5.65 29.18
C PHE A 43 -39.49 5.01 29.06
N ARG A 44 -39.81 4.37 27.91
CA ARG A 44 -41.15 3.83 27.64
C ARG A 44 -41.46 2.56 28.39
N TYR A 45 -40.46 1.73 28.62
CA TYR A 45 -40.58 0.41 29.26
C TYR A 45 -39.93 0.34 30.65
N SER A 46 -39.63 1.46 31.26
CA SER A 46 -39.18 1.51 32.67
C SER A 46 -40.21 0.80 33.57
N HIS A 47 -39.71 0.11 34.60
CA HIS A 47 -40.53 -0.62 35.55
C HIS A 47 -41.58 0.30 36.22
N LYS A 48 -42.85 -0.19 36.28
CA LYS A 48 -43.94 0.40 37.05
C LYS A 48 -44.73 -0.70 37.70
N GLU A 49 -45.21 -0.49 38.94
CA GLU A 49 -45.91 -1.50 39.74
C GLU A 49 -47.22 -1.98 39.11
N ASP A 50 -47.88 -1.10 38.33
CA ASP A 50 -49.18 -1.34 37.67
C ASP A 50 -49.05 -1.94 36.26
N ARG A 51 -47.83 -2.21 35.80
CA ARG A 51 -47.57 -2.71 34.43
C ARG A 51 -46.78 -4.03 34.43
N ARG A 52 -47.27 -4.99 33.66
CA ARG A 52 -46.56 -6.24 33.39
C ARG A 52 -46.13 -6.32 31.93
N ALA A 53 -45.00 -6.96 31.70
CA ALA A 53 -44.56 -7.26 30.34
C ALA A 53 -45.40 -8.37 29.72
N GLU A 54 -45.71 -8.24 28.44
CA GLU A 54 -46.33 -9.31 27.66
C GLU A 54 -45.27 -10.38 27.36
N TYR A 55 -45.61 -11.65 27.60
CA TYR A 55 -44.77 -12.75 27.23
C TYR A 55 -44.96 -13.12 25.77
N LYS A 56 -44.05 -12.69 24.88
CA LYS A 56 -44.10 -13.00 23.45
C LYS A 56 -42.69 -13.48 23.03
N PRO A 57 -42.40 -14.78 23.16
CA PRO A 57 -41.04 -15.32 22.95
C PRO A 57 -40.59 -15.28 21.50
N GLU A 58 -41.53 -15.31 20.54
CA GLU A 58 -41.20 -15.29 19.10
C GLU A 58 -42.14 -14.35 18.32
N ASP A 59 -41.55 -13.60 17.40
CA ASP A 59 -42.28 -12.87 16.38
C ASP A 59 -41.63 -13.11 15.00
N LYS A 60 -42.09 -14.19 14.33
CA LYS A 60 -41.53 -14.62 13.03
C LYS A 60 -41.66 -13.58 11.93
N LYS A 61 -42.64 -12.66 12.03
CA LYS A 61 -42.78 -11.58 11.06
C LYS A 61 -41.72 -10.49 11.26
N LEU A 62 -41.50 -10.09 12.51
CA LEU A 62 -40.48 -9.13 12.88
C LEU A 62 -39.08 -9.68 12.57
N GLU A 63 -38.78 -10.90 12.91
CA GLU A 63 -37.53 -11.59 12.61
C GLU A 63 -37.22 -11.59 11.10
N LYS A 64 -38.22 -11.97 10.27
CA LYS A 64 -38.03 -11.93 8.82
C LYS A 64 -37.77 -10.53 8.30
N ILE A 65 -38.48 -9.51 8.78
CA ILE A 65 -38.28 -8.11 8.35
C ILE A 65 -36.86 -7.66 8.73
N LEU A 66 -36.44 -7.88 9.96
CA LEU A 66 -35.10 -7.49 10.44
C LEU A 66 -34.00 -8.22 9.67
N THR A 67 -34.13 -9.53 9.48
CA THR A 67 -33.16 -10.33 8.72
C THR A 67 -33.02 -9.83 7.29
N TRP A 68 -34.13 -9.63 6.58
CA TRP A 68 -34.06 -9.14 5.20
C TRP A 68 -33.57 -7.69 5.10
N ALA A 69 -34.00 -6.82 6.00
CA ALA A 69 -33.53 -5.43 6.02
C ALA A 69 -32.02 -5.33 6.24
N THR A 70 -31.50 -6.08 7.23
CA THR A 70 -30.04 -6.10 7.49
C THR A 70 -29.27 -6.76 6.34
N THR A 71 -29.73 -7.90 5.82
CA THR A 71 -29.09 -8.58 4.69
C THR A 71 -28.99 -7.68 3.46
N LEU A 72 -30.09 -7.06 3.05
CA LEU A 72 -30.11 -6.16 1.91
C LEU A 72 -29.22 -4.92 2.15
N GLY A 73 -29.26 -4.36 3.36
CA GLY A 73 -28.42 -3.22 3.73
C GLY A 73 -26.93 -3.56 3.66
N VAL A 74 -26.52 -4.72 4.21
CA VAL A 74 -25.12 -5.19 4.15
C VAL A 74 -24.71 -5.46 2.69
N CYS A 75 -25.54 -6.15 1.91
CA CYS A 75 -25.23 -6.40 0.49
C CYS A 75 -25.08 -5.08 -0.31
N ALA A 76 -25.93 -4.10 -0.06
CA ALA A 76 -25.84 -2.80 -0.72
C ALA A 76 -24.57 -2.02 -0.37
N LEU A 77 -24.08 -2.13 0.88
CA LEU A 77 -22.82 -1.50 1.31
C LEU A 77 -21.59 -2.28 0.83
N LEU A 78 -21.69 -3.60 0.70
CA LEU A 78 -20.58 -4.45 0.26
C LEU A 78 -20.29 -4.29 -1.24
N ALA A 79 -21.33 -4.10 -2.06
CA ALA A 79 -21.19 -4.05 -3.52
C ALA A 79 -20.17 -3.00 -4.03
N PRO A 80 -20.20 -1.72 -3.61
CA PRO A 80 -19.18 -0.74 -4.04
C PRO A 80 -17.76 -1.15 -3.60
N GLY A 81 -17.61 -1.71 -2.40
CA GLY A 81 -16.32 -2.20 -1.91
C GLY A 81 -15.74 -3.32 -2.78
N LEU A 82 -16.56 -4.28 -3.19
CA LEU A 82 -16.15 -5.36 -4.09
C LEU A 82 -15.77 -4.86 -5.48
N ILE A 83 -16.42 -3.83 -6.00
CA ILE A 83 -16.07 -3.21 -7.28
C ILE A 83 -14.68 -2.59 -7.19
N ILE A 84 -14.40 -1.82 -6.14
CA ILE A 84 -13.09 -1.20 -5.94
C ILE A 84 -12.01 -2.25 -5.70
N TRP A 85 -12.31 -3.28 -4.90
CA TRP A 85 -11.38 -4.40 -4.68
C TRP A 85 -11.03 -5.12 -5.99
N ASN A 86 -12.02 -5.36 -6.84
CA ASN A 86 -11.78 -5.94 -8.16
C ASN A 86 -10.86 -5.06 -9.03
N GLN A 87 -11.01 -3.74 -8.98
CA GLN A 87 -10.10 -2.82 -9.67
C GLN A 87 -8.69 -2.87 -9.06
N TYR A 88 -8.59 -2.95 -7.74
CA TYR A 88 -7.32 -2.96 -7.01
C TYR A 88 -6.45 -4.18 -7.32
N VAL A 89 -7.04 -5.36 -7.53
CA VAL A 89 -6.29 -6.58 -7.85
C VAL A 89 -5.98 -6.73 -9.35
N ASN A 90 -6.65 -5.97 -10.22
CA ASN A 90 -6.45 -6.03 -11.66
C ASN A 90 -5.52 -4.90 -12.14
N VAL A 91 -4.24 -5.21 -12.28
CA VAL A 91 -3.21 -4.26 -12.72
C VAL A 91 -3.37 -3.92 -14.20
N PRO A 92 -3.34 -2.63 -14.59
CA PRO A 92 -3.29 -2.23 -16.00
C PRO A 92 -2.06 -2.79 -16.73
N LYS A 93 -2.23 -3.21 -17.99
CA LYS A 93 -1.15 -3.82 -18.78
C LYS A 93 0.02 -2.87 -19.09
N ASN A 94 -0.23 -1.58 -19.03
CA ASN A 94 0.76 -0.53 -19.29
C ASN A 94 1.42 0.01 -18.00
N ALA A 95 1.18 -0.65 -16.87
CA ALA A 95 1.80 -0.27 -15.60
C ALA A 95 3.30 -0.56 -15.63
N ILE A 96 4.12 0.41 -15.19
CA ILE A 96 5.54 0.19 -14.96
C ILE A 96 5.71 -0.61 -13.67
N GLU A 97 6.59 -1.60 -13.67
CA GLU A 97 6.91 -2.37 -12.46
C GLU A 97 8.01 -1.66 -11.67
N VAL A 98 7.79 -1.50 -10.37
CA VAL A 98 8.77 -1.01 -9.40
C VAL A 98 8.95 -2.08 -8.34
N ASP A 99 10.15 -2.62 -8.23
CA ASP A 99 10.50 -3.62 -7.21
C ASP A 99 11.06 -2.89 -5.98
N VAL A 100 10.44 -3.11 -4.83
CA VAL A 100 10.76 -2.47 -3.55
C VAL A 100 11.29 -3.51 -2.59
N MET A 101 12.50 -3.28 -2.07
CA MET A 101 13.10 -4.08 -1.02
C MET A 101 13.03 -3.34 0.31
N ALA A 102 12.47 -4.00 1.31
CA ALA A 102 12.38 -3.51 2.68
C ALA A 102 13.37 -4.25 3.60
N TRP A 103 13.96 -3.52 4.54
CA TRP A 103 14.79 -4.09 5.62
C TRP A 103 14.71 -3.22 6.88
N GLN A 104 15.25 -3.67 7.96
CA GLN A 104 15.35 -2.92 9.22
C GLN A 104 16.56 -1.95 9.17
N TRP A 105 16.41 -0.63 8.90
CA TRP A 105 15.12 0.06 8.66
C TRP A 105 15.30 1.01 7.47
N GLY A 106 14.89 0.59 6.30
CA GLY A 106 15.00 1.39 5.07
C GLY A 106 14.30 0.76 3.89
N TRP A 107 14.39 1.46 2.78
CA TRP A 107 13.80 1.10 1.49
C TRP A 107 14.84 1.20 0.39
N GLN A 108 14.74 0.35 -0.59
CA GLN A 108 15.51 0.43 -1.82
C GLN A 108 14.63 0.06 -3.00
N TYR A 109 14.92 0.63 -4.15
CA TYR A 109 14.07 0.46 -5.31
C TYR A 109 14.86 -0.04 -6.52
N ARG A 110 14.16 -0.80 -7.36
CA ARG A 110 14.64 -1.27 -8.63
C ARG A 110 13.57 -1.02 -9.69
N LEU A 111 13.98 -0.43 -10.81
CA LEU A 111 13.14 -0.15 -11.97
C LEU A 111 13.59 -1.00 -13.16
N PRO A 112 12.69 -1.34 -14.09
CA PRO A 112 13.10 -1.96 -15.35
C PRO A 112 13.95 -0.99 -16.15
N GLY A 113 14.94 -1.54 -16.85
CA GLY A 113 15.81 -0.77 -17.73
C GLY A 113 15.13 -0.39 -19.05
N ALA A 114 15.95 -0.22 -20.09
CA ALA A 114 15.51 0.21 -21.42
C ALA A 114 14.59 -0.81 -22.10
N ASP A 115 14.69 -2.08 -21.72
CA ASP A 115 13.85 -3.16 -22.27
C ASP A 115 12.45 -3.25 -21.62
N GLY A 116 12.22 -2.49 -20.55
CA GLY A 116 10.94 -2.41 -19.83
C GLY A 116 10.61 -3.65 -19.01
N LYS A 117 11.59 -4.52 -18.70
CA LYS A 117 11.39 -5.75 -17.94
C LYS A 117 12.37 -5.84 -16.79
N LEU A 118 11.90 -6.28 -15.63
CA LEU A 118 12.77 -6.61 -14.52
C LEU A 118 13.45 -7.97 -14.71
N GLY A 119 14.75 -8.04 -14.46
CA GLY A 119 15.49 -9.28 -14.44
C GLY A 119 15.03 -10.24 -13.35
N THR A 120 15.22 -11.52 -13.56
CA THR A 120 14.89 -12.58 -12.60
C THR A 120 15.77 -12.47 -11.35
N THR A 121 15.21 -12.84 -10.20
CA THR A 121 15.88 -12.78 -8.92
C THR A 121 15.92 -14.13 -8.23
N GLN A 122 16.99 -14.38 -7.48
CA GLN A 122 17.17 -15.62 -6.69
C GLN A 122 17.80 -15.27 -5.34
N VAL A 123 17.26 -15.83 -4.26
CA VAL A 123 17.75 -15.59 -2.90
C VAL A 123 19.24 -15.89 -2.74
N ARG A 124 19.76 -16.91 -3.41
CA ARG A 124 21.18 -17.26 -3.39
C ARG A 124 22.11 -16.21 -3.98
N ASN A 125 21.60 -15.28 -4.77
CA ASN A 125 22.37 -14.20 -5.39
C ASN A 125 22.36 -12.93 -4.54
N ILE A 126 21.66 -12.92 -3.40
CA ILE A 126 21.62 -11.76 -2.50
C ILE A 126 23.02 -11.55 -1.91
N ALA A 127 23.54 -10.35 -2.07
CA ALA A 127 24.82 -9.89 -1.57
C ALA A 127 24.77 -8.38 -1.33
N ASP A 128 25.74 -7.82 -0.65
CA ASP A 128 25.81 -6.38 -0.34
C ASP A 128 25.73 -5.50 -1.61
N ASN A 129 26.28 -5.98 -2.73
CA ASN A 129 26.22 -5.30 -4.02
C ASN A 129 25.05 -5.77 -4.90
N ASN A 130 24.21 -6.68 -4.42
CA ASN A 130 23.06 -7.23 -5.13
C ASN A 130 21.91 -7.55 -4.13
N PRO A 131 21.32 -6.56 -3.48
CA PRO A 131 20.33 -6.78 -2.43
C PRO A 131 19.03 -7.43 -2.96
N PHE A 132 18.69 -7.24 -4.22
CA PHE A 132 17.55 -7.88 -4.85
C PHE A 132 17.81 -9.33 -5.28
N GLY A 133 19.05 -9.78 -5.26
CA GLY A 133 19.42 -11.11 -5.74
C GLY A 133 19.20 -11.28 -7.26
N ILE A 134 19.47 -10.23 -8.04
CA ILE A 134 19.35 -10.25 -9.50
C ILE A 134 20.25 -11.37 -10.05
N ASN A 135 19.74 -12.14 -10.98
CA ASN A 135 20.53 -13.17 -11.65
C ASN A 135 21.52 -12.50 -12.64
N PRO A 136 22.84 -12.60 -12.42
CA PRO A 136 23.83 -11.95 -13.27
C PRO A 136 23.86 -12.53 -14.70
N ASP A 137 23.34 -13.74 -14.89
CA ASP A 137 23.28 -14.40 -16.20
C ASP A 137 22.01 -14.00 -16.99
N ASP A 138 21.06 -13.35 -16.34
CA ASP A 138 19.85 -12.88 -16.98
C ASP A 138 20.11 -11.58 -17.77
N PRO A 139 19.96 -11.59 -19.10
CA PRO A 139 20.19 -10.38 -19.90
C PRO A 139 19.26 -9.23 -19.52
N PHE A 140 18.02 -9.51 -19.07
CA PHE A 140 17.03 -8.51 -18.68
C PHE A 140 17.38 -7.79 -17.37
N GLY A 141 18.21 -8.39 -16.50
CA GLY A 141 18.58 -7.77 -15.24
C GLY A 141 19.79 -6.84 -15.32
N LYS A 142 20.52 -6.83 -16.44
CA LYS A 142 21.77 -6.04 -16.54
C LYS A 142 21.49 -4.54 -16.66
N ASP A 143 20.42 -4.19 -17.32
CA ASP A 143 19.99 -2.81 -17.52
C ASP A 143 18.96 -2.33 -16.49
N ASP A 144 18.56 -3.19 -15.53
CA ASP A 144 17.75 -2.79 -14.39
C ASP A 144 18.37 -1.59 -13.66
N ILE A 145 17.56 -0.61 -13.38
CA ILE A 145 18.00 0.63 -12.73
C ILE A 145 17.88 0.48 -11.21
N MET A 146 18.99 0.74 -10.54
CA MET A 146 19.13 0.60 -9.09
C MET A 146 19.08 1.95 -8.40
N ILE A 147 18.14 2.14 -7.50
CA ILE A 147 17.99 3.37 -6.72
C ILE A 147 18.48 3.11 -5.29
N GLU A 148 19.67 3.62 -4.97
CA GLU A 148 20.31 3.53 -3.64
C GLU A 148 19.84 4.66 -2.70
N SER A 149 18.52 4.98 -2.74
CA SER A 149 17.92 6.05 -1.96
C SER A 149 16.60 5.57 -1.37
N ASP A 150 16.22 6.13 -0.22
CA ASP A 150 14.88 5.95 0.37
C ASP A 150 13.80 6.74 -0.40
N VAL A 151 14.18 7.53 -1.39
CA VAL A 151 13.28 8.32 -2.24
C VAL A 151 13.29 7.77 -3.65
N ILE A 152 12.09 7.58 -4.21
CA ILE A 152 11.88 7.18 -5.60
C ILE A 152 11.08 8.22 -6.35
N ASN A 153 11.46 8.48 -7.61
CA ASN A 153 10.70 9.33 -8.49
C ASN A 153 9.75 8.51 -9.36
N LEU A 154 8.54 9.03 -9.57
CA LEU A 154 7.50 8.40 -10.38
C LEU A 154 6.94 9.39 -11.39
N GLU A 155 6.59 8.89 -12.58
CA GLU A 155 5.95 9.68 -13.64
C GLU A 155 4.48 9.94 -13.30
N ASN A 156 4.04 11.19 -13.38
CA ASN A 156 2.65 11.59 -13.17
C ASN A 156 1.73 11.01 -14.25
N ASN A 157 0.53 10.58 -13.86
CA ASN A 157 -0.48 9.95 -14.73
C ASN A 157 0.01 8.67 -15.46
N ARG A 158 0.91 7.93 -14.83
CA ARG A 158 1.36 6.65 -15.31
C ARG A 158 1.06 5.56 -14.27
N PRO A 159 0.36 4.48 -14.62
CA PRO A 159 0.11 3.37 -13.70
C PRO A 159 1.43 2.73 -13.25
N VAL A 160 1.55 2.51 -11.96
CA VAL A 160 2.72 1.88 -11.31
C VAL A 160 2.28 0.64 -10.57
N LYS A 161 2.91 -0.50 -10.86
CA LYS A 161 2.78 -1.74 -10.12
C LYS A 161 3.96 -1.88 -9.17
N ILE A 162 3.70 -1.81 -7.88
CA ILE A 162 4.71 -2.03 -6.84
C ILE A 162 4.81 -3.52 -6.55
N LEU A 163 6.00 -4.06 -6.66
CA LEU A 163 6.38 -5.40 -6.17
C LEU A 163 7.09 -5.21 -4.83
N LEU A 164 6.69 -5.93 -3.81
CA LEU A 164 7.22 -5.76 -2.46
C LEU A 164 7.92 -7.01 -1.97
N ARG A 165 9.11 -6.82 -1.44
CA ARG A 165 9.95 -7.85 -0.85
C ARG A 165 10.48 -7.40 0.51
N SER A 166 10.80 -8.34 1.37
CA SER A 166 11.50 -8.09 2.61
C SER A 166 12.64 -9.08 2.80
N VAL A 167 13.77 -8.59 3.32
CA VAL A 167 14.92 -9.44 3.65
C VAL A 167 14.88 -9.99 5.06
N ASP A 168 14.11 -9.40 5.97
CA ASP A 168 14.14 -9.72 7.40
C ASP A 168 12.78 -9.97 8.01
N VAL A 169 11.98 -8.94 8.31
CA VAL A 169 10.69 -9.03 8.98
C VAL A 169 9.56 -8.46 8.11
N LEU A 170 8.34 -8.46 8.62
CA LEU A 170 7.22 -7.80 7.96
C LEU A 170 7.41 -6.28 7.98
N HIS A 171 7.20 -5.65 6.83
CA HIS A 171 7.08 -4.22 6.65
C HIS A 171 5.83 -3.92 5.85
N ASN A 172 5.44 -2.66 5.73
CA ASN A 172 4.34 -2.26 4.86
C ASN A 172 4.68 -0.93 4.20
N TRP A 173 4.73 -0.90 2.88
CA TRP A 173 4.99 0.30 2.11
C TRP A 173 3.69 1.06 1.90
N TYR A 174 3.58 2.25 2.50
CA TYR A 174 2.37 3.04 2.56
C TYR A 174 2.60 4.51 2.27
N VAL A 175 1.89 5.03 1.27
CA VAL A 175 1.79 6.47 1.01
C VAL A 175 0.35 6.91 1.27
N PRO A 176 0.07 7.66 2.33
CA PRO A 176 -1.29 8.03 2.71
C PRO A 176 -2.10 8.69 1.61
N GLN A 177 -1.47 9.57 0.82
CA GLN A 177 -2.10 10.29 -0.28
C GLN A 177 -2.47 9.39 -1.46
N PHE A 178 -1.85 8.21 -1.59
CA PHE A 178 -2.18 7.25 -2.64
C PHE A 178 -3.28 6.26 -2.25
N ARG A 179 -3.74 6.26 -0.99
CA ARG A 179 -4.81 5.38 -0.44
C ARG A 179 -4.52 3.88 -0.57
N SER A 180 -3.31 3.52 -0.89
CA SER A 180 -2.92 2.13 -1.12
C SER A 180 -1.70 1.75 -0.31
N LYS A 181 -1.70 0.54 0.19
CA LYS A 181 -0.59 -0.07 0.92
C LYS A 181 -0.61 -1.60 0.77
N MET A 182 0.54 -2.21 0.95
CA MET A 182 0.68 -3.66 0.93
C MET A 182 1.87 -4.07 1.79
N ASP A 183 1.75 -5.24 2.42
CA ASP A 183 2.82 -5.81 3.23
C ASP A 183 3.96 -6.33 2.36
N ALA A 184 5.19 -6.03 2.77
CA ALA A 184 6.41 -6.66 2.31
C ALA A 184 6.69 -7.87 3.21
N VAL A 185 6.48 -9.08 2.67
CA VAL A 185 6.54 -10.33 3.42
C VAL A 185 7.82 -11.09 3.11
N PRO A 186 8.64 -11.48 4.10
CA PRO A 186 9.82 -12.30 3.85
C PRO A 186 9.48 -13.59 3.10
N GLY A 187 10.24 -13.88 2.04
CA GLY A 187 10.07 -15.08 1.24
C GLY A 187 8.91 -15.07 0.24
N THR A 188 8.17 -13.97 0.16
CA THR A 188 7.04 -13.81 -0.78
C THR A 188 7.14 -12.46 -1.49
N VAL A 189 6.75 -12.42 -2.77
CA VAL A 189 6.59 -11.15 -3.51
C VAL A 189 5.12 -10.80 -3.51
N THR A 190 4.77 -9.73 -2.82
CA THR A 190 3.42 -9.17 -2.84
C THR A 190 3.36 -8.03 -3.84
N PHE A 191 2.16 -7.61 -4.23
CA PHE A 191 2.01 -6.51 -5.17
C PHE A 191 0.70 -5.75 -4.98
N TYR A 192 0.71 -4.51 -5.44
CA TYR A 192 -0.45 -3.70 -5.69
C TYR A 192 -0.12 -2.64 -6.75
N TRP A 193 -1.09 -1.81 -7.12
CA TRP A 193 -0.85 -0.76 -8.10
C TRP A 193 -1.60 0.52 -7.75
N PHE A 194 -1.14 1.61 -8.30
CA PHE A 194 -1.80 2.91 -8.27
C PHE A 194 -1.34 3.75 -9.47
N GLU A 195 -2.05 4.84 -9.72
CA GLU A 195 -1.65 5.84 -10.71
C GLU A 195 -1.58 7.18 -9.98
N PRO A 196 -0.37 7.75 -9.79
CA PRO A 196 -0.23 9.07 -9.21
C PRO A 196 -0.79 10.12 -10.18
N ASN A 197 -1.57 11.07 -9.67
CA ASN A 197 -2.27 12.06 -10.50
C ASN A 197 -2.03 13.52 -10.08
N LYS A 198 -1.05 13.74 -9.19
CA LYS A 198 -0.61 15.07 -8.76
C LYS A 198 0.90 15.08 -8.61
N VAL A 199 1.56 16.02 -9.26
CA VAL A 199 2.98 16.33 -9.06
C VAL A 199 3.19 16.81 -7.62
N GLY A 200 4.28 16.36 -6.98
CA GLY A 200 4.64 16.73 -5.61
C GLY A 200 5.44 15.68 -4.89
N GLU A 201 5.81 15.98 -3.66
CA GLU A 201 6.55 15.12 -2.76
C GLU A 201 5.58 14.44 -1.77
N TYR A 202 5.76 13.15 -1.56
CA TYR A 202 4.92 12.33 -0.69
C TYR A 202 5.79 11.48 0.23
N GLU A 203 5.36 11.35 1.47
CA GLU A 203 6.07 10.54 2.46
C GLU A 203 5.67 9.05 2.35
N VAL A 204 6.67 8.18 2.34
CA VAL A 204 6.50 6.73 2.52
C VAL A 204 6.63 6.39 3.99
N LEU A 205 5.69 5.63 4.51
CA LEU A 205 5.66 5.16 5.89
C LEU A 205 5.71 3.64 5.92
N CYS A 206 6.42 3.08 6.91
CA CYS A 206 6.22 1.70 7.27
C CYS A 206 4.94 1.60 8.11
N ALA A 207 3.93 0.86 7.62
CA ALA A 207 2.64 0.72 8.30
C ALA A 207 2.42 -0.68 8.92
N GLU A 208 3.52 -1.46 9.13
CA GLU A 208 3.54 -2.73 9.85
C GLU A 208 4.68 -2.72 10.86
N TYR A 209 4.43 -3.12 12.11
CA TYR A 209 5.45 -3.09 13.15
C TYR A 209 6.63 -4.00 12.81
N CYS A 210 7.80 -3.40 12.61
CA CYS A 210 9.02 -4.05 12.14
C CYS A 210 10.20 -3.96 13.11
N GLY A 211 9.97 -3.61 14.37
CA GLY A 211 11.02 -3.52 15.40
C GLY A 211 11.20 -2.12 15.98
N VAL A 212 12.29 -1.90 16.69
CA VAL A 212 12.54 -0.66 17.46
C VAL A 212 12.67 0.59 16.60
N GLY A 213 13.12 0.45 15.35
CA GLY A 213 13.25 1.55 14.38
C GLY A 213 11.99 1.81 13.54
N HIS A 214 10.88 1.10 13.80
CA HIS A 214 9.66 1.19 13.02
C HIS A 214 9.15 2.63 12.85
N TYR A 215 9.16 3.44 13.88
CA TYR A 215 8.68 4.82 13.86
C TYR A 215 9.54 5.75 12.98
N ALA A 216 10.81 5.38 12.75
CA ALA A 216 11.78 6.13 11.96
C ALA A 216 11.95 5.58 10.53
N MET A 217 11.32 4.44 10.20
CA MET A 217 11.39 3.84 8.86
C MET A 217 10.51 4.60 7.89
N ARG A 218 11.08 5.61 7.29
CA ARG A 218 10.43 6.53 6.35
C ARG A 218 11.18 6.52 5.02
N GLY A 219 10.51 7.00 3.98
CA GLY A 219 11.06 7.24 2.66
C GLY A 219 10.25 8.31 1.95
N GLY A 220 10.49 8.49 0.66
CA GLY A 220 9.79 9.48 -0.15
C GLY A 220 9.38 8.95 -1.52
N VAL A 221 8.34 9.56 -2.06
CA VAL A 221 7.98 9.46 -3.46
C VAL A 221 7.91 10.88 -4.01
N GLU A 222 8.66 11.15 -5.06
CA GLU A 222 8.58 12.39 -5.82
C GLU A 222 7.84 12.11 -7.13
N VAL A 223 6.64 12.65 -7.28
CA VAL A 223 5.87 12.56 -8.52
C VAL A 223 6.22 13.73 -9.40
N GLN A 224 6.72 13.45 -10.59
CA GLN A 224 7.21 14.44 -11.54
C GLN A 224 6.46 14.37 -12.87
N ASP A 225 6.48 15.45 -13.62
CA ASP A 225 6.06 15.43 -15.01
C ASP A 225 7.03 14.57 -15.84
N LYS A 226 6.53 14.03 -16.96
CA LYS A 226 7.28 13.09 -17.78
C LYS A 226 8.69 13.56 -18.15
N ALA A 227 8.86 14.81 -18.50
CA ALA A 227 10.16 15.37 -18.93
C ALA A 227 11.20 15.34 -17.78
N ASP A 228 10.79 15.75 -16.59
CA ASP A 228 11.67 15.76 -15.41
C ASP A 228 11.97 14.34 -14.94
N TYR A 229 10.98 13.45 -14.99
CA TYR A 229 11.16 12.03 -14.69
C TYR A 229 12.16 11.35 -15.63
N GLU A 230 12.10 11.62 -16.95
CA GLU A 230 13.04 11.05 -17.93
C GLU A 230 14.48 11.58 -17.69
N VAL A 231 14.65 12.84 -17.29
CA VAL A 231 15.95 13.39 -16.91
C VAL A 231 16.49 12.66 -15.69
N TRP A 232 15.71 12.61 -14.60
CA TRP A 232 16.10 11.90 -13.39
C TRP A 232 16.45 10.43 -13.64
N LEU A 233 15.64 9.73 -14.46
CA LEU A 233 15.86 8.32 -14.78
C LEU A 233 17.18 8.10 -15.54
N SER A 234 17.54 9.01 -16.42
CA SER A 234 18.79 8.94 -17.19
C SER A 234 20.06 9.11 -16.38
N GLU A 235 19.94 9.69 -15.18
CA GLU A 235 21.05 9.90 -14.24
C GLU A 235 21.30 8.70 -13.33
N GLN A 236 20.38 7.71 -13.31
CA GLN A 236 20.48 6.55 -12.44
C GLN A 236 21.42 5.48 -13.01
N GLU A 237 22.09 4.75 -12.10
CA GLU A 237 22.97 3.67 -12.50
C GLU A 237 22.19 2.38 -12.78
N THR A 238 22.62 1.66 -13.82
CA THR A 238 22.15 0.29 -14.06
C THR A 238 22.84 -0.71 -13.13
N PHE A 239 22.23 -1.88 -12.94
CA PHE A 239 22.82 -2.97 -12.16
C PHE A 239 24.21 -3.35 -12.65
N GLN A 240 24.42 -3.34 -13.96
CA GLN A 240 25.75 -3.61 -14.55
C GLN A 240 26.77 -2.54 -14.17
N GLN A 241 26.40 -1.26 -14.20
CA GLN A 241 27.29 -0.14 -13.81
C GLN A 241 27.57 -0.17 -12.31
N LEU A 242 26.55 -0.39 -11.49
CA LEU A 242 26.67 -0.53 -10.04
C LEU A 242 27.62 -1.66 -9.67
N SER A 243 27.43 -2.85 -10.24
CA SER A 243 28.29 -4.01 -9.99
C SER A 243 29.76 -3.72 -10.34
N ALA A 244 30.01 -3.10 -11.50
CA ALA A 244 31.36 -2.70 -11.90
C ALA A 244 32.00 -1.66 -10.96
N ARG A 245 31.20 -0.75 -10.40
CA ARG A 245 31.64 0.22 -9.39
C ARG A 245 32.08 -0.47 -8.11
N TYR A 246 31.30 -1.42 -7.59
CA TYR A 246 31.62 -2.19 -6.39
C TYR A 246 32.88 -3.07 -6.58
N GLU A 247 33.05 -3.70 -7.74
CA GLU A 247 34.25 -4.48 -8.04
C GLU A 247 35.52 -3.61 -7.99
N LYS A 248 35.49 -2.42 -8.57
CA LYS A 248 36.62 -1.46 -8.53
C LYS A 248 36.97 -1.07 -7.08
N LEU A 249 35.94 -0.73 -6.28
CA LEU A 249 36.14 -0.35 -4.88
C LEU A 249 36.76 -1.48 -4.06
N ASN A 250 36.36 -2.72 -4.26
CA ASN A 250 36.91 -3.90 -3.59
C ASN A 250 38.38 -4.16 -3.98
N VAL A 251 38.70 -3.97 -5.25
CA VAL A 251 40.10 -4.13 -5.74
C VAL A 251 41.00 -3.06 -5.13
N ASP A 252 40.54 -1.81 -5.08
CA ASP A 252 41.34 -0.70 -4.53
C ASP A 252 41.44 -0.76 -3.00
N GLY A 253 40.39 -1.15 -2.30
CA GLY A 253 40.38 -1.43 -0.86
C GLY A 253 41.39 -2.54 -0.47
N ASN A 254 41.42 -3.62 -1.23
CA ASN A 254 42.41 -4.70 -1.04
C ASN A 254 43.85 -4.27 -1.33
N LYS A 255 44.08 -3.30 -2.21
CA LYS A 255 45.39 -2.71 -2.46
C LYS A 255 45.89 -1.82 -1.31
N LEU A 256 44.93 -1.09 -0.68
CA LEU A 256 45.24 -0.24 0.48
C LEU A 256 45.47 -1.05 1.76
N ALA A 257 44.78 -2.17 1.95
CA ALA A 257 44.94 -3.04 3.10
C ALA A 257 46.26 -3.89 3.06
N LYS A 258 46.94 -3.95 1.91
CA LYS A 258 48.20 -4.64 1.72
C LYS A 258 49.45 -3.73 1.80
N LYS A 259 49.28 -2.44 2.07
CA LYS A 259 50.33 -1.47 2.35
C LYS A 259 50.37 -1.14 3.84
#